data_d8e8ffff4e9a90f4f19823c22e789f4d
#
_entry.id   d8e8ffff4e9a90f4f19823c22e789f4d
#
_cell.length_a   1.000
_cell.length_b   1.000
_cell.length_c   1.000
_cell.angle_alpha   90.00
_cell.angle_beta   90.00
_cell.angle_gamma   90.00
#
_symmetry.space_group_name_H-M   'P 1'
#
loop_
_entity.id
_entity.type
_entity.pdbx_description
1 polymer ?
#
loop_
_entity_poly.entity_id
_entity_poly.type
_entity_poly.pdbx_seq_one_letter_code
_entity_poly.pdbx_strand_id
1 'polypeptide(L)'
;LCYNSVMRIIRDIETQKEYLKNPPVFLETAAFKIKQVQLEELVRCVKYDPTDEVYPFDFADFTKDACENYVSTPNHGVWDKTLYDSGLEREFAVDADNKDKSPDVLCFLKFPSWYKIPTPIGNYEPDFGVVLKRVSLRNNQDQQEYYFVVEIKGTNDINDKKALTPHEIARIKCAVKHFNSLGIEAVYKAPIREFSTFKTKAEQTINTQANGNI
;
A
#
# COMPACT_ATOMS: atom_id res chain seq x y z
N LEU A 1 -16.58 -0.41 -22.19
CA LEU A 1 -17.17 0.71 -22.92
C LEU A 1 -17.79 0.18 -24.21
N CYS A 2 -19.07 0.46 -24.46
CA CYS A 2 -19.68 0.07 -25.73
C CYS A 2 -19.34 1.07 -26.83
N TYR A 3 -19.34 0.60 -28.08
CA TYR A 3 -19.01 1.42 -29.26
C TYR A 3 -19.82 2.73 -29.33
N ASN A 4 -21.13 2.65 -29.07
CA ASN A 4 -22.01 3.80 -29.12
C ASN A 4 -21.65 4.89 -28.11
N SER A 5 -21.19 4.52 -26.91
CA SER A 5 -20.74 5.49 -25.91
C SER A 5 -19.46 6.21 -26.35
N VAL A 6 -18.52 5.47 -26.95
CA VAL A 6 -17.28 6.05 -27.46
C VAL A 6 -17.56 6.99 -28.63
N MET A 7 -18.42 6.58 -29.57
CA MET A 7 -18.81 7.42 -30.73
C MET A 7 -19.57 8.67 -30.31
N ARG A 8 -20.38 8.61 -29.24
CA ARG A 8 -21.06 9.80 -28.70
C ARG A 8 -20.03 10.79 -28.15
N ILE A 9 -19.07 10.31 -27.37
CA ILE A 9 -17.99 11.14 -26.83
C ILE A 9 -17.18 11.77 -27.96
N ILE A 10 -16.79 11.00 -28.99
CA ILE A 10 -16.03 11.52 -30.13
C ILE A 10 -16.80 12.63 -30.87
N ARG A 11 -18.12 12.52 -30.94
CA ARG A 11 -18.95 13.54 -31.60
C ARG A 11 -18.93 14.88 -30.84
N ASP A 12 -18.82 14.80 -29.52
CA ASP A 12 -18.94 15.97 -28.63
C ASP A 12 -17.59 16.63 -28.32
N ILE A 13 -16.45 16.04 -28.73
CA ILE A 13 -15.12 16.60 -28.52
C ILE A 13 -14.69 17.53 -29.67
N GLU A 14 -13.93 18.57 -29.32
CA GLU A 14 -13.43 19.55 -30.29
C GLU A 14 -12.35 19.00 -31.25
N THR A 15 -11.73 17.87 -30.90
CA THR A 15 -10.58 17.27 -31.62
C THR A 15 -10.98 16.17 -32.58
N GLN A 16 -12.16 16.22 -33.17
CA GLN A 16 -12.66 15.19 -34.14
C GLN A 16 -11.69 14.93 -35.30
N LYS A 17 -10.93 15.94 -35.71
CA LYS A 17 -9.90 15.81 -36.76
C LYS A 17 -8.82 14.79 -36.46
N GLU A 18 -8.50 14.59 -35.17
CA GLU A 18 -7.50 13.61 -34.74
C GLU A 18 -7.99 12.17 -34.92
N TYR A 19 -9.30 11.95 -34.75
CA TYR A 19 -9.92 10.67 -35.05
C TYR A 19 -9.73 10.27 -36.54
N LEU A 20 -9.87 11.22 -37.46
CA LEU A 20 -9.76 10.97 -38.90
C LEU A 20 -8.33 10.63 -39.35
N LYS A 21 -7.31 11.03 -38.59
CA LYS A 21 -5.91 10.72 -38.90
C LYS A 21 -5.57 9.26 -38.66
N ASN A 22 -5.98 8.70 -37.52
CA ASN A 22 -5.74 7.30 -37.17
C ASN A 22 -6.85 6.80 -36.21
N PRO A 23 -7.98 6.37 -36.75
CA PRO A 23 -9.13 5.95 -35.93
C PRO A 23 -8.83 4.87 -34.88
N PRO A 24 -8.11 3.78 -35.17
CA PRO A 24 -7.78 2.76 -34.19
C PRO A 24 -7.00 3.30 -32.99
N VAL A 25 -5.91 4.03 -33.23
CA VAL A 25 -5.07 4.59 -32.18
C VAL A 25 -5.83 5.63 -31.35
N PHE A 26 -6.68 6.44 -32.02
CA PHE A 26 -7.52 7.40 -31.31
C PHE A 26 -8.51 6.69 -30.38
N LEU A 27 -9.19 5.63 -30.86
CA LEU A 27 -10.15 4.87 -30.06
C LEU A 27 -9.51 4.19 -28.85
N GLU A 28 -8.33 3.59 -29.04
CA GLU A 28 -7.58 2.98 -27.93
C GLU A 28 -7.17 4.02 -26.88
N THR A 29 -6.64 5.16 -27.33
CA THR A 29 -6.23 6.24 -26.44
C THR A 29 -7.42 6.84 -25.70
N ALA A 30 -8.53 7.06 -26.38
CA ALA A 30 -9.77 7.56 -25.77
C ALA A 30 -10.33 6.58 -24.75
N ALA A 31 -10.40 5.28 -25.10
CA ALA A 31 -10.84 4.25 -24.16
C ALA A 31 -9.97 4.16 -22.93
N PHE A 32 -8.65 4.26 -23.11
CA PHE A 32 -7.71 4.29 -21.99
C PHE A 32 -7.93 5.50 -21.08
N LYS A 33 -8.07 6.69 -21.65
CA LYS A 33 -8.35 7.93 -20.89
C LYS A 33 -9.66 7.87 -20.12
N ILE A 34 -10.72 7.37 -20.76
CA ILE A 34 -12.02 7.22 -20.11
C ILE A 34 -11.92 6.25 -18.94
N LYS A 35 -11.24 5.11 -19.10
CA LYS A 35 -11.02 4.16 -18.01
C LYS A 35 -10.22 4.78 -16.87
N GLN A 36 -9.20 5.61 -17.15
CA GLN A 36 -8.46 6.32 -16.12
C GLN A 36 -9.36 7.27 -15.31
N VAL A 37 -10.17 8.08 -15.99
CA VAL A 37 -11.11 9.01 -15.34
C VAL A 37 -12.14 8.24 -14.51
N GLN A 38 -12.69 7.16 -15.04
CA GLN A 38 -13.63 6.29 -14.29
C GLN A 38 -12.97 5.74 -13.01
N LEU A 39 -11.72 5.30 -13.11
CA LEU A 39 -10.97 4.78 -11.99
C LEU A 39 -10.73 5.86 -10.92
N GLU A 40 -10.33 7.06 -11.33
CA GLU A 40 -10.15 8.21 -10.44
C GLU A 40 -11.45 8.59 -9.72
N GLU A 41 -12.58 8.60 -10.42
CA GLU A 41 -13.89 8.86 -9.84
C GLU A 41 -14.33 7.76 -8.87
N LEU A 42 -14.12 6.50 -9.19
CA LEU A 42 -14.39 5.39 -8.27
C LEU A 42 -13.59 5.54 -6.97
N VAL A 43 -12.29 5.82 -7.09
CA VAL A 43 -11.44 6.07 -5.92
C VAL A 43 -11.90 7.29 -5.13
N ARG A 44 -12.35 8.34 -5.81
CA ARG A 44 -12.86 9.56 -5.16
C ARG A 44 -14.10 9.30 -4.35
N CYS A 45 -15.02 8.51 -4.89
CA CYS A 45 -16.33 8.24 -4.27
C CYS A 45 -16.31 7.16 -3.20
N VAL A 46 -15.27 6.29 -3.15
CA VAL A 46 -15.21 5.22 -2.15
C VAL A 46 -15.10 5.80 -0.75
N LYS A 47 -15.90 5.24 0.17
CA LYS A 47 -15.86 5.47 1.61
C LYS A 47 -15.73 4.12 2.30
N TYR A 48 -15.04 4.13 3.43
CA TYR A 48 -14.93 2.97 4.30
C TYR A 48 -15.52 3.34 5.64
N ASP A 49 -16.40 2.49 6.13
CA ASP A 49 -16.96 2.59 7.47
C ASP A 49 -16.36 1.45 8.30
N PRO A 50 -15.75 1.73 9.45
CA PRO A 50 -15.24 0.70 10.35
C PRO A 50 -16.37 -0.24 10.77
N THR A 51 -16.07 -1.53 10.83
CA THR A 51 -16.96 -2.54 11.41
C THR A 51 -16.32 -3.10 12.67
N ASP A 52 -17.13 -3.65 13.56
CA ASP A 52 -16.63 -4.35 14.76
C ASP A 52 -16.15 -5.78 14.45
N GLU A 53 -16.08 -6.15 13.20
CA GLU A 53 -15.57 -7.46 12.78
C GLU A 53 -14.07 -7.55 13.03
N VAL A 54 -13.68 -8.54 13.81
CA VAL A 54 -12.29 -8.88 14.11
C VAL A 54 -11.94 -10.14 13.36
N TYR A 55 -10.87 -10.10 12.56
CA TYR A 55 -10.34 -11.27 11.88
C TYR A 55 -9.31 -11.97 12.77
N PRO A 56 -9.60 -13.18 13.29
CA PRO A 56 -8.63 -13.90 14.08
C PRO A 56 -7.45 -14.33 13.21
N PHE A 57 -6.25 -14.09 13.70
CA PHE A 57 -5.02 -14.61 13.12
C PHE A 57 -4.79 -16.03 13.63
N ASP A 58 -4.77 -17.01 12.73
CA ASP A 58 -4.34 -18.38 13.06
C ASP A 58 -2.91 -18.60 12.52
N PHE A 59 -2.05 -19.17 13.38
CA PHE A 59 -0.69 -19.58 12.97
C PHE A 59 -0.69 -20.50 11.75
N ALA A 60 -1.71 -21.35 11.63
CA ALA A 60 -1.88 -22.25 10.49
C ALA A 60 -2.02 -21.53 9.14
N ASP A 61 -2.47 -20.27 9.13
CA ASP A 61 -2.62 -19.49 7.90
C ASP A 61 -1.29 -19.09 7.26
N PHE A 62 -0.21 -19.10 8.04
CA PHE A 62 1.13 -18.75 7.59
C PHE A 62 2.00 -19.95 7.19
N THR A 63 1.51 -21.16 7.44
CA THR A 63 2.27 -22.42 7.20
C THR A 63 1.81 -23.19 5.97
N LYS A 64 0.78 -22.71 5.28
CA LYS A 64 0.02 -23.51 4.29
C LYS A 64 0.75 -23.84 3.01
N ASP A 65 1.79 -23.10 2.65
CA ASP A 65 2.53 -23.41 1.44
C ASP A 65 3.99 -23.62 1.78
N ALA A 66 4.53 -24.75 1.37
CA ALA A 66 5.97 -25.01 1.31
C ALA A 66 6.56 -24.05 0.25
N CYS A 67 6.48 -22.74 0.52
CA CYS A 67 7.02 -21.72 -0.34
C CYS A 67 8.53 -21.82 -0.30
N GLU A 68 9.13 -21.94 -1.46
CA GLU A 68 10.58 -21.95 -1.62
C GLU A 68 11.21 -20.59 -1.27
N ASN A 69 10.39 -19.51 -1.19
CA ASN A 69 10.83 -18.15 -1.01
C ASN A 69 10.59 -17.65 0.42
N TYR A 70 11.55 -17.93 1.29
CA TYR A 70 11.57 -17.33 2.63
C TYR A 70 12.97 -16.81 2.99
N VAL A 71 13.02 -15.89 3.91
CA VAL A 71 14.25 -15.36 4.52
C VAL A 71 14.17 -15.52 6.03
N SER A 72 15.32 -15.80 6.67
CA SER A 72 15.41 -15.91 8.13
C SER A 72 15.27 -14.53 8.77
N THR A 73 14.35 -14.41 9.75
CA THR A 73 14.03 -13.17 10.44
C THR A 73 13.83 -13.41 11.95
N PRO A 74 14.86 -13.93 12.65
CA PRO A 74 14.74 -14.35 14.04
C PRO A 74 14.75 -13.22 15.06
N ASN A 75 15.06 -11.98 14.65
CA ASN A 75 15.25 -10.87 15.59
C ASN A 75 13.98 -10.05 15.82
N HIS A 76 13.33 -9.64 14.74
CA HIS A 76 12.16 -8.77 14.75
C HIS A 76 10.96 -9.36 13.98
N GLY A 77 11.15 -10.41 13.19
CA GLY A 77 10.03 -11.13 12.57
C GLY A 77 9.12 -11.74 13.63
N VAL A 78 7.80 -11.67 13.46
CA VAL A 78 6.83 -12.38 14.33
C VAL A 78 7.11 -13.89 14.32
N TRP A 79 7.66 -14.39 13.22
CA TRP A 79 8.17 -15.75 13.06
C TRP A 79 9.64 -15.72 12.66
N ASP A 80 10.36 -16.81 12.93
CA ASP A 80 11.79 -16.98 12.56
C ASP A 80 12.05 -16.90 11.04
N LYS A 81 11.00 -16.93 10.25
CA LYS A 81 11.05 -16.88 8.78
C LYS A 81 9.92 -16.02 8.22
N THR A 82 10.28 -15.17 7.27
CA THR A 82 9.33 -14.33 6.53
C THR A 82 9.27 -14.77 5.07
N LEU A 83 8.07 -15.01 4.57
CA LEU A 83 7.81 -15.27 3.16
C LEU A 83 7.96 -13.98 2.37
N TYR A 84 8.34 -14.10 1.09
CA TYR A 84 8.38 -12.95 0.18
C TYR A 84 7.99 -13.36 -1.24
N ASP A 85 7.36 -12.44 -1.96
CA ASP A 85 6.93 -12.65 -3.36
C ASP A 85 7.89 -11.94 -4.34
N SER A 86 8.73 -11.03 -3.84
CA SER A 86 9.67 -10.27 -4.65
C SER A 86 11.02 -10.06 -3.97
N GLY A 87 12.05 -9.74 -4.76
CA GLY A 87 13.38 -9.39 -4.24
C GLY A 87 13.35 -8.16 -3.33
N LEU A 88 12.51 -7.16 -3.63
CA LEU A 88 12.36 -5.95 -2.83
C LEU A 88 11.75 -6.25 -1.45
N GLU A 89 10.76 -7.12 -1.39
CA GLU A 89 10.17 -7.57 -0.13
C GLU A 89 11.19 -8.34 0.72
N ARG A 90 11.99 -9.20 0.07
CA ARG A 90 13.08 -9.90 0.74
C ARG A 90 14.08 -8.92 1.36
N GLU A 91 14.53 -7.92 0.61
CA GLU A 91 15.46 -6.89 1.09
C GLU A 91 14.85 -6.08 2.25
N PHE A 92 13.59 -5.70 2.13
CA PHE A 92 12.85 -5.02 3.19
C PHE A 92 12.81 -5.85 4.47
N ALA A 93 12.46 -7.14 4.39
CA ALA A 93 12.41 -8.03 5.55
C ALA A 93 13.79 -8.23 6.21
N VAL A 94 14.86 -8.38 5.42
CA VAL A 94 16.25 -8.47 5.91
C VAL A 94 16.66 -7.20 6.67
N ASP A 95 16.35 -6.03 6.12
CA ASP A 95 16.70 -4.76 6.76
C ASP A 95 15.83 -4.50 8.00
N ALA A 96 14.55 -4.88 7.99
CA ALA A 96 13.67 -4.79 9.14
C ALA A 96 14.13 -5.69 10.31
N ASP A 97 14.66 -6.88 10.01
CA ASP A 97 15.15 -7.83 11.00
C ASP A 97 16.56 -7.49 11.54
N ASN A 98 17.27 -6.56 10.93
CA ASN A 98 18.64 -6.23 11.30
C ASN A 98 18.69 -5.34 12.56
N LYS A 99 19.22 -5.87 13.67
CA LYS A 99 19.29 -5.19 14.97
C LYS A 99 20.06 -3.87 14.93
N ASP A 100 21.10 -3.81 14.11
CA ASP A 100 21.97 -2.62 14.05
C ASP A 100 21.33 -1.51 13.19
N LYS A 101 20.66 -1.89 12.10
CA LYS A 101 19.95 -0.95 11.21
C LYS A 101 18.59 -0.52 11.76
N SER A 102 17.93 -1.39 12.53
CA SER A 102 16.53 -1.27 12.91
C SER A 102 16.27 -1.53 14.39
N PRO A 103 17.04 -0.88 15.30
CA PRO A 103 16.90 -1.09 16.76
C PRO A 103 15.55 -0.63 17.32
N ASP A 104 14.83 0.17 16.55
CA ASP A 104 13.49 0.71 16.85
C ASP A 104 12.34 -0.18 16.37
N VAL A 105 12.61 -1.18 15.55
CA VAL A 105 11.60 -2.18 15.17
C VAL A 105 11.32 -3.10 16.36
N LEU A 106 10.07 -3.15 16.79
CA LEU A 106 9.62 -4.09 17.82
C LEU A 106 9.32 -5.45 17.20
N CYS A 107 8.49 -5.45 16.18
CA CYS A 107 8.22 -6.62 15.36
C CYS A 107 7.69 -6.24 13.98
N PHE A 108 7.73 -7.18 13.05
CA PHE A 108 7.08 -7.08 11.75
C PHE A 108 6.56 -8.43 11.26
N LEU A 109 5.59 -8.39 10.37
CA LEU A 109 5.07 -9.57 9.70
C LEU A 109 4.72 -9.26 8.23
N LYS A 110 4.80 -10.26 7.36
CA LYS A 110 4.14 -10.19 6.05
C LYS A 110 2.68 -10.58 6.22
N PHE A 111 1.77 -9.78 5.66
CA PHE A 111 0.35 -10.12 5.68
C PHE A 111 0.07 -11.37 4.85
N PRO A 112 -0.81 -12.25 5.32
CA PRO A 112 -1.22 -13.43 4.58
C PRO A 112 -2.12 -13.06 3.40
N SER A 113 -2.10 -13.86 2.35
CA SER A 113 -2.88 -13.64 1.11
C SER A 113 -4.40 -13.59 1.30
N TRP A 114 -4.91 -14.06 2.43
CA TRP A 114 -6.34 -13.94 2.76
C TRP A 114 -6.71 -12.59 3.37
N TYR A 115 -5.74 -11.82 3.89
CA TYR A 115 -6.00 -10.46 4.38
C TYR A 115 -6.20 -9.50 3.20
N LYS A 116 -7.45 -9.18 2.91
CA LYS A 116 -7.84 -8.44 1.72
C LYS A 116 -8.69 -7.24 2.08
N ILE A 117 -8.28 -6.08 1.60
CA ILE A 117 -9.05 -4.85 1.69
C ILE A 117 -9.92 -4.77 0.43
N PRO A 118 -11.26 -4.77 0.54
CA PRO A 118 -12.13 -4.64 -0.61
C PRO A 118 -11.99 -3.24 -1.22
N THR A 119 -11.84 -3.19 -2.55
CA THR A 119 -11.83 -1.93 -3.29
C THR A 119 -12.77 -2.03 -4.49
N PRO A 120 -13.28 -0.90 -5.03
CA PRO A 120 -14.13 -0.92 -6.20
C PRO A 120 -13.50 -1.52 -7.46
N ILE A 121 -12.20 -1.76 -7.40
CA ILE A 121 -11.37 -2.25 -8.52
C ILE A 121 -10.72 -3.60 -8.24
N GLY A 122 -11.26 -4.34 -7.30
CA GLY A 122 -10.77 -5.63 -6.84
C GLY A 122 -10.06 -5.53 -5.49
N ASN A 123 -9.84 -6.68 -4.88
CA ASN A 123 -9.19 -6.76 -3.59
C ASN A 123 -7.76 -6.22 -3.62
N TYR A 124 -7.36 -5.63 -2.53
CA TYR A 124 -6.01 -5.15 -2.28
C TYR A 124 -5.41 -5.90 -1.09
N GLU A 125 -4.19 -6.36 -1.24
CA GLU A 125 -3.42 -7.11 -0.25
C GLU A 125 -2.19 -6.29 0.09
N PRO A 126 -2.09 -5.70 1.30
CA PRO A 126 -0.88 -5.01 1.75
C PRO A 126 0.23 -6.01 2.07
N ASP A 127 1.50 -5.58 1.91
CA ASP A 127 2.63 -6.50 2.05
C ASP A 127 3.02 -6.74 3.51
N PHE A 128 3.28 -5.68 4.30
CA PHE A 128 3.83 -5.81 5.65
C PHE A 128 3.08 -5.00 6.70
N GLY A 129 3.01 -5.57 7.91
CA GLY A 129 2.75 -4.84 9.14
C GLY A 129 4.06 -4.63 9.90
N VAL A 130 4.32 -3.43 10.41
CA VAL A 130 5.55 -3.10 11.16
C VAL A 130 5.16 -2.32 12.41
N VAL A 131 5.69 -2.73 13.55
CA VAL A 131 5.54 -2.01 14.81
C VAL A 131 6.88 -1.39 15.19
N LEU A 132 6.89 -0.08 15.34
CA LEU A 132 8.05 0.67 15.82
C LEU A 132 7.82 1.11 17.26
N LYS A 133 8.89 1.09 18.06
CA LYS A 133 8.92 1.63 19.42
C LYS A 133 9.65 2.96 19.47
N ARG A 134 9.14 3.89 20.27
CA ARG A 134 9.85 5.12 20.62
C ARG A 134 9.90 5.26 22.13
N VAL A 135 11.11 5.51 22.64
CA VAL A 135 11.28 5.87 24.06
C VAL A 135 11.09 7.38 24.17
N SER A 136 10.11 7.82 24.97
CA SER A 136 9.92 9.23 25.25
C SER A 136 11.11 9.78 26.03
N LEU A 137 11.76 10.84 25.53
CA LEU A 137 12.85 11.52 26.24
C LEU A 137 12.39 12.26 27.50
N ARG A 138 11.08 12.49 27.66
CA ARG A 138 10.54 13.23 28.82
C ARG A 138 10.23 12.35 30.03
N ASN A 139 9.86 11.08 29.78
CA ASN A 139 9.60 10.10 30.84
C ASN A 139 10.20 8.78 30.39
N ASN A 140 11.31 8.37 30.98
CA ASN A 140 12.03 7.11 30.67
C ASN A 140 11.17 5.83 30.87
N GLN A 141 9.86 5.94 31.10
CA GLN A 141 8.98 4.82 31.41
C GLN A 141 7.84 4.60 30.40
N ASP A 142 7.53 5.59 29.55
CA ASP A 142 6.45 5.43 28.56
C ASP A 142 7.03 5.06 27.19
N GLN A 143 7.10 3.77 26.92
CA GLN A 143 7.39 3.25 25.60
C GLN A 143 6.13 3.35 24.75
N GLN A 144 6.14 4.21 23.72
CA GLN A 144 5.04 4.37 22.80
C GLN A 144 5.26 3.50 21.57
N GLU A 145 4.25 2.75 21.17
CA GLU A 145 4.26 1.89 19.99
C GLU A 145 3.52 2.57 18.84
N TYR A 146 4.04 2.40 17.64
CA TYR A 146 3.46 2.93 16.41
C TYR A 146 3.29 1.83 15.39
N TYR A 147 2.10 1.70 14.86
CA TYR A 147 1.70 0.64 13.94
C TYR A 147 1.70 1.16 12.51
N PHE A 148 2.40 0.46 11.63
CA PHE A 148 2.47 0.81 10.22
C PHE A 148 2.04 -0.35 9.35
N VAL A 149 1.31 -0.05 8.29
CA VAL A 149 1.05 -0.97 7.18
C VAL A 149 1.82 -0.46 5.96
N VAL A 150 2.57 -1.33 5.33
CA VAL A 150 3.55 -0.98 4.30
C VAL A 150 3.26 -1.74 3.01
N GLU A 151 3.33 -1.05 1.90
CA GLU A 151 3.26 -1.62 0.55
C GLU A 151 4.58 -1.42 -0.19
N ILE A 152 5.20 -2.51 -0.61
CA ILE A 152 6.49 -2.52 -1.29
C ILE A 152 6.29 -2.42 -2.80
N LYS A 153 6.92 -1.43 -3.42
CA LYS A 153 6.88 -1.20 -4.87
C LYS A 153 8.26 -0.78 -5.38
N GLY A 154 8.46 -0.87 -6.69
CA GLY A 154 9.71 -0.46 -7.35
C GLY A 154 10.01 1.04 -7.28
N THR A 155 9.19 1.83 -6.58
CA THR A 155 9.30 3.29 -6.46
C THR A 155 8.83 3.78 -5.11
N ASN A 156 9.27 4.98 -4.72
CA ASN A 156 8.77 5.71 -3.55
C ASN A 156 7.77 6.82 -3.91
N ASP A 157 7.50 7.01 -5.19
CA ASP A 157 6.59 8.04 -5.71
C ASP A 157 5.31 7.42 -6.28
N ILE A 158 4.17 7.74 -5.67
CA ILE A 158 2.85 7.28 -6.15
C ILE A 158 2.50 7.80 -7.55
N ASN A 159 3.16 8.85 -8.02
CA ASN A 159 2.94 9.43 -9.34
C ASN A 159 3.87 8.86 -10.43
N ASP A 160 4.75 7.94 -10.08
CA ASP A 160 5.64 7.29 -11.02
C ASP A 160 4.88 6.29 -11.92
N LYS A 161 4.36 6.82 -13.03
CA LYS A 161 3.60 6.05 -14.03
C LYS A 161 4.43 5.03 -14.82
N LYS A 162 5.76 5.01 -14.63
CA LYS A 162 6.63 4.00 -15.24
C LYS A 162 6.73 2.76 -14.36
N ALA A 163 6.72 2.97 -13.04
CA ALA A 163 6.83 1.90 -12.05
C ALA A 163 5.47 1.40 -11.54
N LEU A 164 4.40 2.21 -11.64
CA LEU A 164 3.07 1.89 -11.14
C LEU A 164 2.01 1.97 -12.24
N THR A 165 1.19 0.95 -12.32
CA THR A 165 0.01 0.96 -13.17
C THR A 165 -1.10 1.85 -12.57
N PRO A 166 -2.05 2.36 -13.39
CA PRO A 166 -3.19 3.10 -12.88
C PRO A 166 -4.02 2.34 -11.83
N HIS A 167 -4.11 1.01 -11.96
CA HIS A 167 -4.81 0.15 -11.00
C HIS A 167 -4.07 0.06 -9.66
N GLU A 168 -2.75 -0.06 -9.65
CA GLU A 168 -1.95 -0.05 -8.43
C GLU A 168 -2.06 1.28 -7.70
N ILE A 169 -1.94 2.39 -8.42
CA ILE A 169 -2.14 3.75 -7.85
C ILE A 169 -3.52 3.87 -7.21
N ALA A 170 -4.55 3.38 -7.88
CA ALA A 170 -5.91 3.43 -7.38
C ALA A 170 -6.12 2.56 -6.13
N ARG A 171 -5.54 1.33 -6.10
CA ARG A 171 -5.58 0.46 -4.92
C ARG A 171 -4.87 1.08 -3.73
N ILE A 172 -3.67 1.65 -3.92
CA ILE A 172 -2.94 2.38 -2.87
C ILE A 172 -3.79 3.53 -2.31
N LYS A 173 -4.44 4.32 -3.18
CA LYS A 173 -5.33 5.41 -2.74
C LYS A 173 -6.56 4.91 -1.97
N CYS A 174 -7.13 3.76 -2.35
CA CYS A 174 -8.20 3.13 -1.59
C CYS A 174 -7.70 2.65 -0.23
N ALA A 175 -6.51 2.04 -0.15
CA ALA A 175 -5.90 1.61 1.10
C ALA A 175 -5.65 2.80 2.05
N VAL A 176 -5.15 3.93 1.55
CA VAL A 176 -5.02 5.17 2.35
C VAL A 176 -6.36 5.56 2.98
N LYS A 177 -7.45 5.53 2.21
CA LYS A 177 -8.79 5.86 2.73
C LYS A 177 -9.27 4.84 3.76
N HIS A 178 -9.03 3.55 3.50
CA HIS A 178 -9.39 2.48 4.42
C HIS A 178 -8.70 2.66 5.78
N PHE A 179 -7.38 2.76 5.81
CA PHE A 179 -6.63 2.90 7.05
C PHE A 179 -6.94 4.22 7.76
N ASN A 180 -7.17 5.31 7.04
CA ASN A 180 -7.60 6.57 7.63
C ASN A 180 -9.01 6.48 8.26
N SER A 181 -9.91 5.65 7.73
CA SER A 181 -11.26 5.48 8.27
C SER A 181 -11.28 4.67 9.57
N LEU A 182 -10.27 3.82 9.79
CA LEU A 182 -10.18 3.03 11.03
C LEU A 182 -9.94 3.91 12.26
N GLY A 183 -9.51 5.17 12.07
CA GLY A 183 -9.31 6.12 13.16
C GLY A 183 -8.29 5.67 14.19
N ILE A 184 -7.55 4.60 13.89
CA ILE A 184 -6.58 3.99 14.76
C ILE A 184 -5.17 4.46 14.45
N GLU A 185 -4.33 4.11 15.38
CA GLU A 185 -2.92 4.32 15.45
C GLU A 185 -2.13 3.73 14.27
N ALA A 186 -2.74 2.86 13.44
CA ALA A 186 -2.09 2.27 12.28
C ALA A 186 -1.99 3.25 11.11
N VAL A 187 -0.77 3.53 10.66
CA VAL A 187 -0.47 4.45 9.58
C VAL A 187 -0.04 3.70 8.32
N TYR A 188 -0.75 3.91 7.22
CA TYR A 188 -0.40 3.31 5.95
C TYR A 188 0.70 4.07 5.22
N LYS A 189 1.73 3.35 4.76
CA LYS A 189 2.88 3.88 4.01
C LYS A 189 3.03 3.15 2.67
N ALA A 190 2.76 3.86 1.58
CA ALA A 190 2.90 3.34 0.22
C ALA A 190 3.06 4.48 -0.81
N PRO A 191 3.72 4.24 -1.92
CA PRO A 191 4.61 3.10 -2.15
C PRO A 191 5.93 3.26 -1.40
N ILE A 192 6.54 2.13 -1.05
CA ILE A 192 7.85 2.06 -0.41
C ILE A 192 8.74 1.14 -1.23
N ARG A 193 9.95 1.59 -1.57
CA ARG A 193 10.91 0.78 -2.30
C ARG A 193 11.90 0.06 -1.36
N GLU A 194 12.33 0.74 -0.31
CA GLU A 194 13.37 0.26 0.58
C GLU A 194 13.09 0.63 2.05
N PHE A 195 13.62 -0.14 2.97
CA PHE A 195 13.36 0.00 4.39
C PHE A 195 13.84 1.36 4.94
N SER A 196 14.96 1.89 4.46
CA SER A 196 15.48 3.21 4.84
C SER A 196 14.50 4.34 4.55
N THR A 197 13.83 4.31 3.39
CA THR A 197 12.76 5.27 3.04
C THR A 197 11.55 5.10 3.94
N PHE A 198 11.16 3.86 4.25
CA PHE A 198 10.08 3.60 5.21
C PHE A 198 10.40 4.23 6.57
N LYS A 199 11.60 4.00 7.13
CA LYS A 199 12.02 4.59 8.41
C LYS A 199 11.91 6.11 8.40
N THR A 200 12.45 6.77 7.38
CA THR A 200 12.37 8.23 7.27
C THR A 200 10.92 8.74 7.26
N LYS A 201 10.04 8.10 6.50
CA LYS A 201 8.62 8.47 6.45
C LYS A 201 7.89 8.15 7.77
N ALA A 202 8.26 7.09 8.45
CA ALA A 202 7.70 6.71 9.74
C ALA A 202 8.10 7.72 10.84
N GLU A 203 9.38 8.07 10.92
CA GLU A 203 9.89 9.07 11.86
C GLU A 203 9.23 10.44 11.68
N GLN A 204 9.02 10.89 10.45
CA GLN A 204 8.28 12.12 10.16
C GLN A 204 6.86 12.08 10.73
N THR A 205 6.17 10.95 10.58
CA THR A 205 4.82 10.77 11.11
C THR A 205 4.81 10.77 12.62
N ILE A 206 5.69 10.01 13.26
CA ILE A 206 5.85 9.94 14.70
C ILE A 206 6.12 11.34 15.29
N ASN A 207 7.01 12.11 14.66
CA ASN A 207 7.33 13.46 15.10
C ASN A 207 6.13 14.41 14.97
N THR A 208 5.32 14.27 13.92
CA THR A 208 4.11 15.08 13.71
C THR A 208 3.05 14.78 14.76
N GLN A 209 2.82 13.50 15.06
CA GLN A 209 1.87 13.08 16.10
C GLN A 209 2.32 13.53 17.49
N ALA A 210 3.60 13.45 17.80
CA ALA A 210 4.15 13.90 19.08
C ALA A 210 4.03 15.41 19.29
N ASN A 211 4.10 16.21 18.21
CA ASN A 211 3.99 17.67 18.27
C ASN A 211 2.54 18.17 18.20
N GLY A 212 1.60 17.34 17.72
CA GLY A 212 0.17 17.69 17.63
C GLY A 212 -0.63 17.44 18.92
N ASN A 213 -0.02 16.83 19.93
CA ASN A 213 -0.62 16.58 21.26
C ASN A 213 -0.20 17.61 22.32
N ILE A 214 0.11 18.86 21.91
CA ILE A 214 0.37 20.01 22.81
C ILE A 214 -0.79 21.00 22.75
#